data_be68ed6dd0294d14ed720ec32198a54a
#
_entry.id   be68ed6dd0294d14ed720ec32198a54a
#
_cell.length_a   1.000
_cell.length_b   1.000
_cell.length_c   1.000
_cell.angle_alpha   90.00
_cell.angle_beta   90.00
_cell.angle_gamma   90.00
#
_symmetry.space_group_name_H-M   'P 1'
#
loop_
_entity.id
_entity.type
_entity.pdbx_description
1 polymer ?
#
loop_
_entity_poly.entity_id
_entity_poly.type
_entity_poly.pdbx_seq_one_letter_code
_entity_poly.pdbx_strand_id
1 'polypeptide(L)'
;MTTKDIPNGAAFELSAHIVGLERQTGRAVLVERSSDGPWRIDGYTIESSALGGGPPRHGGEMHPDADEFLYLVSGRVRVRLELDDGDRETELGPGQALAIPKGTWHQIFVDEPGQLINVTPGPGGQHRPLPES
;
A
#
# COMPACT_ATOMS: atom_id res chain seq x y z
N MET A 1 -0.16 17.80 5.68
CA MET A 1 -0.24 17.14 4.36
C MET A 1 -0.59 18.17 3.31
N THR A 2 0.14 18.17 2.22
CA THR A 2 -0.08 19.10 1.10
C THR A 2 -0.42 18.30 -0.15
N THR A 3 -1.37 18.80 -0.92
CA THR A 3 -1.74 18.19 -2.20
C THR A 3 -1.54 19.18 -3.33
N LYS A 4 -1.27 18.65 -4.51
CA LYS A 4 -1.17 19.42 -5.75
C LYS A 4 -2.08 18.82 -6.80
N ASP A 5 -2.57 19.66 -7.69
CA ASP A 5 -3.37 19.20 -8.81
C ASP A 5 -2.51 18.40 -9.79
N ILE A 6 -3.10 17.35 -10.35
CA ILE A 6 -2.50 16.60 -11.45
C ILE A 6 -2.86 17.34 -12.73
N PRO A 7 -1.88 17.65 -13.62
CA PRO A 7 -2.18 18.27 -14.91
C PRO A 7 -3.15 17.43 -15.74
N ASN A 8 -4.21 18.05 -16.24
CA ASN A 8 -5.23 17.33 -17.00
C ASN A 8 -4.67 16.77 -18.30
N GLY A 9 -4.85 15.47 -18.50
CA GLY A 9 -4.48 14.79 -19.73
C GLY A 9 -2.98 14.55 -19.91
N ALA A 10 -2.14 14.89 -18.94
CA ALA A 10 -0.71 14.65 -19.00
C ALA A 10 -0.35 13.34 -18.27
N ALA A 11 0.54 12.56 -18.87
CA ALA A 11 1.08 11.38 -18.20
C ALA A 11 2.19 11.79 -17.21
N PHE A 12 2.34 11.00 -16.16
CA PHE A 12 3.40 11.19 -15.17
C PHE A 12 3.91 9.84 -14.67
N GLU A 13 5.12 9.85 -14.10
CA GLU A 13 5.73 8.64 -13.55
C GLU A 13 5.16 8.34 -12.16
N LEU A 14 4.39 7.26 -12.04
CA LEU A 14 3.81 6.89 -10.75
C LEU A 14 4.88 6.61 -9.69
N SER A 15 6.02 6.05 -10.08
CA SER A 15 7.10 5.74 -9.14
C SER A 15 7.71 6.98 -8.47
N ALA A 16 7.51 8.16 -9.05
CA ALA A 16 8.02 9.44 -8.51
C ALA A 16 7.01 10.17 -7.63
N HIS A 17 5.78 9.67 -7.52
CA HIS A 17 4.68 10.37 -6.86
C HIS A 17 3.82 9.46 -6.03
N ILE A 18 3.05 10.06 -5.12
CA ILE A 18 1.93 9.40 -4.47
C ILE A 18 0.67 10.07 -4.99
N VAL A 19 -0.25 9.27 -5.51
CA VAL A 19 -1.54 9.77 -5.99
C VAL A 19 -2.59 9.57 -4.91
N GLY A 20 -3.36 10.61 -4.60
CA GLY A 20 -4.51 10.52 -3.73
C GLY A 20 -5.79 10.55 -4.54
N LEU A 21 -6.73 9.67 -4.23
CA LEU A 21 -8.10 9.73 -4.72
C LEU A 21 -8.97 10.22 -3.58
N GLU A 22 -9.33 11.51 -3.63
CA GLU A 22 -10.08 12.16 -2.55
C GLU A 22 -11.55 11.76 -2.60
N ARG A 23 -12.09 11.30 -1.47
CA ARG A 23 -13.47 10.85 -1.37
C ARG A 23 -14.46 11.99 -1.61
N GLN A 24 -14.23 13.14 -0.96
CA GLN A 24 -15.22 14.23 -0.95
C GLN A 24 -15.29 14.95 -2.28
N THR A 25 -14.17 15.14 -2.95
CA THR A 25 -14.12 15.86 -4.23
C THR A 25 -14.22 14.93 -5.44
N GLY A 26 -13.89 13.64 -5.24
CA GLY A 26 -13.78 12.69 -6.33
C GLY A 26 -12.58 12.93 -7.23
N ARG A 27 -11.62 13.75 -6.80
CA ARG A 27 -10.47 14.14 -7.62
C ARG A 27 -9.25 13.29 -7.31
N ALA A 28 -8.44 13.09 -8.34
CA ALA A 28 -7.09 12.56 -8.19
C ALA A 28 -6.13 13.74 -8.02
N VAL A 29 -5.26 13.65 -7.01
CA VAL A 29 -4.29 14.69 -6.67
C VAL A 29 -2.93 14.07 -6.40
N LEU A 30 -1.86 14.86 -6.48
CA LEU A 30 -0.56 14.42 -5.98
C LEU A 30 -0.46 14.75 -4.49
N VAL A 31 -0.03 13.77 -3.70
CA VAL A 31 0.13 13.93 -2.25
C VAL A 31 1.62 14.14 -1.96
N GLU A 32 1.95 15.21 -1.26
CA GLU A 32 3.31 15.47 -0.82
C GLU A 32 3.52 14.97 0.60
N ARG A 33 4.55 14.16 0.80
CA ARG A 33 4.95 13.74 2.14
C ARG A 33 5.54 14.93 2.87
N SER A 34 5.02 15.15 4.09
CA SER A 34 5.55 16.15 4.99
C SER A 34 6.57 15.50 5.91
N SER A 35 7.61 16.27 6.31
CA SER A 35 8.57 15.82 7.31
C SER A 35 7.98 15.80 8.73
N ASP A 36 6.79 16.37 8.92
CA ASP A 36 6.19 16.58 10.22
C ASP A 36 5.26 15.45 10.67
N GLY A 37 5.33 14.31 10.02
CA GLY A 37 4.55 13.16 10.42
C GLY A 37 3.91 12.41 9.26
N PRO A 38 3.06 11.43 9.57
CA PRO A 38 2.44 10.63 8.52
C PRO A 38 1.49 11.47 7.68
N TRP A 39 1.61 11.36 6.39
CA TRP A 39 0.64 11.93 5.46
C TRP A 39 -0.62 11.08 5.48
N ARG A 40 -1.77 11.71 5.38
CA ARG A 40 -3.07 11.03 5.39
C ARG A 40 -4.02 11.75 4.44
N ILE A 41 -4.92 10.99 3.87
CA ILE A 41 -5.93 11.50 2.96
C ILE A 41 -7.24 10.77 3.21
N ASP A 42 -8.36 11.46 3.16
CA ASP A 42 -9.67 10.82 3.21
C ASP A 42 -9.98 10.27 1.81
N GLY A 43 -9.79 8.97 1.64
CA GLY A 43 -9.93 8.28 0.38
C GLY A 43 -8.88 7.19 0.23
N TYR A 44 -8.28 7.11 -0.96
CA TYR A 44 -7.24 6.13 -1.25
C TYR A 44 -5.97 6.80 -1.73
N THR A 45 -4.83 6.21 -1.40
CA THR A 45 -3.56 6.57 -2.03
C THR A 45 -3.11 5.45 -2.94
N ILE A 46 -2.52 5.82 -4.06
CA ILE A 46 -1.91 4.88 -5.01
C ILE A 46 -0.43 5.18 -5.07
N GLU A 47 0.36 4.15 -4.82
CA GLU A 47 1.82 4.28 -4.78
C GLU A 47 2.47 3.10 -5.48
N SER A 48 3.52 3.37 -6.25
CA SER A 48 4.36 2.34 -6.84
C SER A 48 5.62 2.23 -6.00
N SER A 49 5.81 1.09 -5.36
CA SER A 49 6.90 0.85 -4.42
C SER A 49 7.91 -0.12 -4.97
N ALA A 50 9.19 0.26 -4.92
CA ALA A 50 10.28 -0.65 -5.20
C ALA A 50 10.45 -1.60 -4.00
N LEU A 51 10.44 -2.90 -4.28
CA LEU A 51 10.60 -3.93 -3.26
C LEU A 51 12.04 -4.46 -3.30
N GLY A 52 12.78 -4.20 -2.23
CA GLY A 52 14.08 -4.82 -2.03
C GLY A 52 13.93 -6.18 -1.37
N GLY A 53 14.91 -7.05 -1.57
CA GLY A 53 14.96 -8.31 -0.83
C GLY A 53 15.27 -8.06 0.64
N GLY A 54 15.01 -9.05 1.47
CA GLY A 54 15.28 -8.98 2.90
C GLY A 54 14.03 -9.17 3.74
N PRO A 55 14.19 -9.15 5.08
CA PRO A 55 13.08 -9.36 5.99
C PRO A 55 12.11 -8.16 5.96
N PRO A 56 10.84 -8.38 6.34
CA PRO A 56 9.89 -7.28 6.44
C PRO A 56 10.33 -6.25 7.49
N ARG A 57 9.95 -5.00 7.28
CA ARG A 57 10.35 -3.89 8.15
C ARG A 57 9.49 -3.75 9.40
N HIS A 58 8.31 -4.36 9.41
CA HIS A 58 7.38 -4.30 10.54
C HIS A 58 6.67 -5.64 10.70
N GLY A 59 6.01 -5.83 11.82
CA GLY A 59 5.34 -7.08 12.16
C GLY A 59 3.93 -7.21 11.60
N GLY A 60 3.49 -6.25 10.84
CA GLY A 60 2.18 -6.26 10.20
C GLY A 60 1.57 -4.88 10.08
N GLU A 61 0.60 -4.79 9.19
CA GLU A 61 -0.13 -3.58 8.87
C GLU A 61 -1.61 -3.93 8.75
N MET A 62 -2.48 -2.98 9.10
CA MET A 62 -3.92 -3.19 9.04
C MET A 62 -4.63 -1.88 8.73
N HIS A 63 -5.65 -1.94 7.89
CA HIS A 63 -6.47 -0.78 7.54
C HIS A 63 -7.91 -1.07 7.97
N PRO A 64 -8.43 -0.34 8.98
CA PRO A 64 -9.77 -0.61 9.51
C PRO A 64 -10.89 -0.03 8.66
N ASP A 65 -10.60 0.93 7.79
CA ASP A 65 -11.63 1.73 7.12
C ASP A 65 -12.15 1.11 5.82
N ALA A 66 -11.28 0.40 5.09
CA ALA A 66 -11.63 -0.19 3.81
C ALA A 66 -10.60 -1.24 3.39
N ASP A 67 -10.90 -1.97 2.33
CA ASP A 67 -9.98 -2.95 1.77
C ASP A 67 -8.76 -2.27 1.15
N GLU A 68 -7.60 -2.92 1.24
CA GLU A 68 -6.40 -2.54 0.51
C GLU A 68 -6.29 -3.39 -0.76
N PHE A 69 -5.72 -2.84 -1.82
CA PHE A 69 -5.48 -3.55 -3.06
C PHE A 69 -4.00 -3.53 -3.41
N LEU A 70 -3.47 -4.70 -3.76
CA LEU A 70 -2.08 -4.86 -4.19
C LEU A 70 -2.05 -5.41 -5.61
N TYR A 71 -1.15 -4.88 -6.43
CA TYR A 71 -0.88 -5.39 -7.76
C TYR A 71 0.63 -5.51 -7.96
N LEU A 72 1.11 -6.73 -8.25
CA LEU A 72 2.54 -6.96 -8.45
C LEU A 72 2.91 -6.75 -9.92
N VAL A 73 3.78 -5.78 -10.18
CA VAL A 73 4.27 -5.49 -11.53
C VAL A 73 5.40 -6.44 -11.90
N SER A 74 6.34 -6.64 -10.98
CA SER A 74 7.51 -7.48 -11.20
C SER A 74 7.99 -8.06 -9.86
N GLY A 75 8.80 -9.10 -9.93
CA GLY A 75 9.30 -9.78 -8.75
C GLY A 75 8.36 -10.88 -8.28
N ARG A 76 8.50 -11.26 -7.00
CA ARG A 76 7.66 -12.28 -6.38
C ARG A 76 7.55 -12.00 -4.90
N VAL A 77 6.31 -12.04 -4.38
CA VAL A 77 6.04 -11.80 -2.97
C VAL A 77 5.11 -12.86 -2.41
N ARG A 78 5.13 -13.02 -1.10
CA ARG A 78 4.12 -13.75 -0.33
C ARG A 78 3.46 -12.78 0.62
N VAL A 79 2.15 -12.81 0.69
CA VAL A 79 1.38 -11.96 1.60
C VAL A 79 0.74 -12.86 2.64
N ARG A 80 1.08 -12.63 3.89
CA ARG A 80 0.48 -13.33 5.03
C ARG A 80 -0.69 -12.53 5.54
N LEU A 81 -1.85 -13.19 5.65
CA LEU A 81 -3.10 -12.60 6.10
C LEU A 81 -3.53 -13.31 7.39
N GLU A 82 -3.86 -12.53 8.42
CA GLU A 82 -4.42 -13.08 9.67
C GLU A 82 -5.95 -13.02 9.58
N LEU A 83 -6.53 -14.09 9.08
CA LEU A 83 -7.98 -14.19 8.88
C LEU A 83 -8.64 -14.80 10.14
N ASP A 84 -9.96 -14.65 10.25
CA ASP A 84 -10.73 -15.14 11.41
C ASP A 84 -10.62 -16.66 11.59
N ASP A 85 -10.48 -17.40 10.49
CA ASP A 85 -10.35 -18.85 10.49
C ASP A 85 -8.90 -19.35 10.47
N GLY A 86 -7.94 -18.45 10.68
CA GLY A 86 -6.52 -18.75 10.71
C GLY A 86 -5.72 -18.00 9.67
N ASP A 87 -4.41 -18.12 9.75
CA ASP A 87 -3.51 -17.41 8.85
C ASP A 87 -3.53 -18.05 7.46
N ARG A 88 -3.45 -17.20 6.45
CA ARG A 88 -3.30 -17.61 5.05
C ARG A 88 -2.08 -16.91 4.47
N GLU A 89 -1.32 -17.65 3.68
CA GLU A 89 -0.22 -17.09 2.90
C GLU A 89 -0.57 -17.19 1.43
N THR A 90 -0.55 -16.05 0.73
CA THR A 90 -0.85 -15.98 -0.69
C THR A 90 0.37 -15.52 -1.45
N GLU A 91 0.73 -16.27 -2.48
CA GLU A 91 1.86 -15.95 -3.34
C GLU A 91 1.39 -15.11 -4.52
N LEU A 92 2.13 -14.04 -4.85
CA LEU A 92 1.87 -13.22 -6.03
C LEU A 92 3.09 -13.24 -6.95
N GLY A 93 2.81 -13.48 -8.23
CA GLY A 93 3.76 -13.25 -9.31
C GLY A 93 3.35 -12.05 -10.15
N PRO A 94 4.18 -11.67 -11.15
CA PRO A 94 3.90 -10.51 -12.00
C PRO A 94 2.52 -10.57 -12.66
N GLY A 95 1.79 -9.46 -12.59
CA GLY A 95 0.45 -9.35 -13.15
C GLY A 95 -0.67 -9.86 -12.25
N GLN A 96 -0.34 -10.36 -11.06
CA GLN A 96 -1.33 -10.85 -10.11
C GLN A 96 -1.68 -9.80 -9.07
N ALA A 97 -2.90 -9.86 -8.58
CA ALA A 97 -3.43 -8.89 -7.61
C ALA A 97 -4.04 -9.60 -6.42
N LEU A 98 -4.15 -8.86 -5.32
CA LEU A 98 -4.76 -9.34 -4.08
C LEU A 98 -5.54 -8.20 -3.43
N ALA A 99 -6.78 -8.47 -3.03
CA ALA A 99 -7.53 -7.57 -2.17
C ALA A 99 -7.39 -8.06 -0.73
N ILE A 100 -6.94 -7.16 0.15
CA ILE A 100 -6.81 -7.45 1.58
C ILE A 100 -8.04 -6.87 2.27
N PRO A 101 -8.88 -7.70 2.90
CA PRO A 101 -10.09 -7.21 3.55
C PRO A 101 -9.79 -6.21 4.67
N LYS A 102 -10.66 -5.22 4.82
CA LYS A 102 -10.54 -4.26 5.93
C LYS A 102 -10.44 -4.99 7.27
N GLY A 103 -9.65 -4.44 8.18
CA GLY A 103 -9.47 -5.00 9.51
C GLY A 103 -8.57 -6.23 9.57
N THR A 104 -7.94 -6.61 8.46
CA THR A 104 -7.08 -7.78 8.40
C THR A 104 -5.62 -7.39 8.54
N TRP A 105 -4.96 -7.90 9.57
CA TRP A 105 -3.51 -7.76 9.71
C TRP A 105 -2.82 -8.55 8.62
N HIS A 106 -1.84 -7.93 7.97
CA HIS A 106 -1.11 -8.55 6.88
C HIS A 106 0.35 -8.14 6.89
N GLN A 107 1.19 -8.97 6.23
CA GLN A 107 2.62 -8.76 6.14
C GLN A 107 3.11 -9.26 4.78
N ILE A 108 4.00 -8.50 4.15
CA ILE A 108 4.54 -8.84 2.83
C ILE A 108 5.97 -9.34 2.97
N PHE A 109 6.24 -10.52 2.41
CA PHE A 109 7.56 -11.11 2.33
C PHE A 109 8.02 -11.08 0.87
N VAL A 110 9.19 -10.52 0.61
CA VAL A 110 9.71 -10.37 -0.75
C VAL A 110 10.65 -11.53 -1.05
N ASP A 111 10.24 -12.40 -1.98
CA ASP A 111 11.07 -13.52 -2.43
C ASP A 111 12.00 -13.12 -3.57
N GLU A 112 11.52 -12.27 -4.48
CA GLU A 112 12.33 -11.67 -5.54
C GLU A 112 12.05 -10.17 -5.59
N PRO A 113 13.08 -9.32 -5.64
CA PRO A 113 12.90 -7.88 -5.76
C PRO A 113 12.08 -7.50 -6.99
N GLY A 114 11.33 -6.42 -6.90
CA GLY A 114 10.49 -5.96 -8.00
C GLY A 114 9.74 -4.69 -7.66
N GLN A 115 8.58 -4.53 -8.28
CA GLN A 115 7.75 -3.33 -8.16
C GLN A 115 6.33 -3.72 -7.81
N LEU A 116 5.77 -3.06 -6.80
CA LEU A 116 4.42 -3.30 -6.30
C LEU A 116 3.61 -2.00 -6.36
N ILE A 117 2.37 -2.11 -6.83
CA ILE A 117 1.41 -1.01 -6.75
C ILE A 117 0.49 -1.27 -5.57
N ASN A 118 0.44 -0.30 -4.65
CA ASN A 118 -0.44 -0.32 -3.49
C ASN A 118 -1.57 0.67 -3.68
N VAL A 119 -2.80 0.23 -3.45
CA VAL A 119 -3.97 1.11 -3.36
C VAL A 119 -4.45 1.00 -1.92
N THR A 120 -4.12 2.01 -1.12
CA THR A 120 -4.22 1.95 0.34
C THR A 120 -5.27 2.91 0.84
N PRO A 121 -6.25 2.44 1.64
CA PRO A 121 -7.26 3.34 2.21
C PRO A 121 -6.68 4.17 3.36
N GLY A 122 -7.19 5.35 3.54
CA GLY A 122 -6.81 6.23 4.64
C GLY A 122 -8.00 6.93 5.27
N PRO A 123 -7.77 7.52 6.45
CA PRO A 123 -6.49 7.79 7.13
C PRO A 123 -6.06 6.78 8.20
N GLY A 124 -6.80 5.73 8.50
CA GLY A 124 -6.71 4.96 9.73
C GLY A 124 -5.73 3.78 9.79
N GLY A 125 -4.69 3.72 8.96
CA GLY A 125 -3.74 2.60 8.96
C GLY A 125 -3.01 2.38 10.29
N GLN A 126 -2.78 1.11 10.66
CA GLN A 126 -2.09 0.70 11.88
C GLN A 126 -0.92 -0.22 11.53
N HIS A 127 0.12 -0.17 12.36
CA HIS A 127 1.32 -0.99 12.20
C HIS A 127 1.66 -1.69 13.52
N ARG A 128 2.26 -2.88 13.43
CA ARG A 128 2.86 -3.57 14.58
C ARG A 128 4.37 -3.59 14.42
N PRO A 129 5.15 -3.46 15.50
CA PRO A 129 6.60 -3.61 15.43
C PRO A 129 6.96 -5.07 15.15
N LEU A 130 8.19 -5.29 14.65
CA LEU A 130 8.74 -6.64 14.53
C LEU A 130 8.84 -7.26 15.93
N PRO A 131 8.59 -8.58 16.06
CA PRO A 131 8.82 -9.27 17.32
C PRO A 131 10.26 -9.11 17.78
N GLU A 132 10.48 -8.93 19.09
CA GLU A 132 11.82 -8.96 19.65
C GLU A 132 12.37 -10.38 19.55
N SER A 133 13.63 -10.47 19.16
CA SER A 133 14.33 -11.77 19.06
C SER A 133 15.09 -12.09 20.32
#